data_59dd7686558fb9ab3744ed70e552d336
#
_entry.id   59dd7686558fb9ab3744ed70e552d336
#
_cell.length_a   1.000
_cell.length_b   1.000
_cell.length_c   1.000
_cell.angle_alpha   90.00
_cell.angle_beta   90.00
_cell.angle_gamma   90.00
#
_symmetry.space_group_name_H-M   'P 1'
#
loop_
_entity.id
_entity.type
_entity.pdbx_description
1 polymer ?
#
loop_
_entity_poly.entity_id
_entity_poly.type
_entity_poly.pdbx_seq_one_letter_code
_entity_poly.pdbx_strand_id
1 'polypeptide(L)'
;MSTEAPPDFHSRDGLIEALGERAFDRPPAIVCNAHITGLAVARGLATQGVPVIAIDRTGEGVAPYSNAVSVAGRVRYPLDDREGFRADVEAIADSLDSRPVVFPCMDEWALGLARTEPAGVSLPFAGFDVVDSVLDKASLYERAERLDVPTPETYRLTETAIDDAAEALGFPLIVKPVLKRRFEEQFGTNLVRAETREQLDETVAAAEDADIEVLAQEAIPKSKGDLCTVGSYLPSSADDEDDTSDKSREPVTFVGKRRAIYPPEFGTTCLVERADDVVRESLVPRALDVLGDAGYSGISEAEFLYDDRREEYVLLDVNTRPWKWIGLPIAAGANLPAAAYAEATGGEYEPEPIRDARWVYLRDYAALLAGHEVEDDLHREDWLSILSGEVDTRTDLVTAVYSPADPGPASQLLRTEFGDREYYCAC
;
A
#
# COMPACT_ATOMS: atom_id res chain seq x y z
N MET A 1 1.79 10.06 30.25
CA MET A 1 1.85 10.24 28.80
C MET A 1 2.34 11.66 28.55
N SER A 2 3.51 11.81 27.97
CA SER A 2 4.06 13.13 27.62
C SER A 2 3.20 13.73 26.50
N THR A 3 2.62 14.89 26.73
CA THR A 3 1.92 15.67 25.73
C THR A 3 2.94 16.53 24.98
N GLU A 4 3.91 15.90 24.34
CA GLU A 4 4.77 16.62 23.40
C GLU A 4 3.92 17.04 22.20
N ALA A 5 4.12 18.28 21.74
CA ALA A 5 3.53 18.75 20.51
C ALA A 5 4.03 17.88 19.35
N PRO A 6 3.20 17.64 18.29
CA PRO A 6 3.66 16.88 17.13
C PRO A 6 4.92 17.53 16.56
N PRO A 7 5.86 16.72 16.03
CA PRO A 7 7.11 17.23 15.49
C PRO A 7 6.83 18.21 14.33
N ASP A 8 7.64 19.28 14.26
CA ASP A 8 7.60 20.19 13.13
C ASP A 8 8.00 19.44 11.84
N PHE A 9 7.32 19.74 10.73
CA PHE A 9 7.73 19.23 9.43
C PHE A 9 8.88 20.08 8.89
N HIS A 10 10.09 19.53 8.96
CA HIS A 10 11.32 20.24 8.63
C HIS A 10 11.51 20.43 7.11
N SER A 11 12.19 21.49 6.72
CA SER A 11 12.81 21.58 5.41
C SER A 11 13.88 20.49 5.29
N ARG A 12 14.38 20.22 4.07
CA ARG A 12 15.42 19.21 3.85
C ARG A 12 16.65 19.41 4.74
N ASP A 13 17.19 20.62 4.76
CA ASP A 13 18.39 20.94 5.53
C ASP A 13 18.09 20.90 7.05
N GLY A 14 16.92 21.38 7.45
CA GLY A 14 16.47 21.30 8.85
C GLY A 14 16.20 19.86 9.32
N LEU A 15 15.80 18.95 8.43
CA LEU A 15 15.67 17.53 8.75
C LEU A 15 17.03 16.92 9.10
N ILE A 16 18.07 17.16 8.29
CA ILE A 16 19.42 16.68 8.53
C ILE A 16 19.99 17.23 9.85
N GLU A 17 19.78 18.54 10.10
CA GLU A 17 20.20 19.18 11.36
C GLU A 17 19.50 18.53 12.56
N ALA A 18 18.18 18.39 12.50
CA ALA A 18 17.38 17.78 13.57
C ALA A 18 17.76 16.31 13.83
N LEU A 19 18.15 15.56 12.82
CA LEU A 19 18.60 14.17 12.95
C LEU A 19 20.01 14.09 13.56
N GLY A 20 20.93 14.96 13.16
CA GLY A 20 22.30 15.03 13.69
C GLY A 20 22.36 15.41 15.19
N GLU A 21 21.30 16.02 15.74
CA GLU A 21 21.18 16.33 17.17
C GLU A 21 20.52 15.20 17.99
N ARG A 22 20.05 14.13 17.35
CA ARG A 22 19.34 13.02 18.01
C ARG A 22 20.13 11.74 18.02
N ALA A 23 20.11 11.04 19.12
CA ALA A 23 20.56 9.67 19.24
C ALA A 23 19.35 8.73 19.32
N PHE A 24 19.41 7.63 18.59
CA PHE A 24 18.39 6.57 18.62
C PHE A 24 18.98 5.31 19.26
N ASP A 25 18.21 4.65 20.13
CA ASP A 25 18.66 3.44 20.84
C ASP A 25 18.78 2.22 19.90
N ARG A 26 18.21 2.31 18.71
CA ARG A 26 18.23 1.29 17.65
C ARG A 26 18.13 1.94 16.28
N PRO A 27 18.41 1.22 15.18
CA PRO A 27 18.23 1.74 13.84
C PRO A 27 16.83 2.33 13.65
N PRO A 28 16.69 3.60 13.24
CA PRO A 28 15.37 4.15 12.96
C PRO A 28 14.80 3.60 11.66
N ALA A 29 13.47 3.62 11.53
CA ALA A 29 12.78 3.36 10.29
C ALA A 29 12.49 4.68 9.56
N ILE A 30 12.77 4.75 8.26
CA ILE A 30 12.36 5.85 7.38
C ILE A 30 11.09 5.43 6.65
N VAL A 31 10.02 6.17 6.83
CA VAL A 31 8.74 5.95 6.15
C VAL A 31 8.55 7.01 5.07
N CYS A 32 8.55 6.58 3.81
CA CYS A 32 8.36 7.43 2.64
C CYS A 32 6.88 7.53 2.26
N ASN A 33 6.42 8.70 1.80
CA ASN A 33 5.01 9.04 1.60
C ASN A 33 4.24 9.03 2.93
N ALA A 34 4.34 10.12 3.65
CA ALA A 34 3.85 10.27 5.02
C ALA A 34 2.33 10.48 5.13
N HIS A 35 1.53 9.76 4.32
CA HIS A 35 0.06 9.80 4.34
C HIS A 35 -0.54 8.63 5.15
N ILE A 36 -1.72 8.10 4.77
CA ILE A 36 -2.46 7.06 5.52
C ILE A 36 -1.63 5.77 5.65
N THR A 37 -1.04 5.31 4.55
CA THR A 37 -0.18 4.12 4.53
C THR A 37 1.04 4.30 5.43
N GLY A 38 1.74 5.43 5.26
CA GLY A 38 2.89 5.78 6.08
C GLY A 38 2.54 5.91 7.57
N LEU A 39 1.36 6.47 7.90
CA LEU A 39 0.86 6.52 9.27
C LEU A 39 0.68 5.12 9.87
N ALA A 40 0.07 4.19 9.12
CA ALA A 40 -0.15 2.83 9.59
C ALA A 40 1.17 2.09 9.82
N VAL A 41 2.14 2.22 8.89
CA VAL A 41 3.49 1.66 9.03
C VAL A 41 4.20 2.26 10.25
N ALA A 42 4.17 3.59 10.42
CA ALA A 42 4.77 4.27 11.56
C ALA A 42 4.18 3.78 12.89
N ARG A 43 2.86 3.70 12.99
CA ARG A 43 2.18 3.17 14.20
C ARG A 43 2.55 1.72 14.47
N GLY A 44 2.57 0.87 13.43
CA GLY A 44 2.96 -0.54 13.55
C GLY A 44 4.39 -0.73 14.06
N LEU A 45 5.33 0.06 13.57
CA LEU A 45 6.73 0.04 14.01
C LEU A 45 6.88 0.61 15.43
N ALA A 46 6.16 1.69 15.76
CA ALA A 46 6.19 2.30 17.10
C ALA A 46 5.67 1.36 18.20
N THR A 47 4.73 0.42 17.90
CA THR A 47 4.31 -0.61 18.87
C THR A 47 5.46 -1.54 19.27
N GLN A 48 6.49 -1.65 18.44
CA GLN A 48 7.71 -2.42 18.69
C GLN A 48 8.86 -1.55 19.24
N GLY A 49 8.58 -0.29 19.56
CA GLY A 49 9.57 0.67 20.06
C GLY A 49 10.59 1.11 19.00
N VAL A 50 10.28 0.96 17.72
CA VAL A 50 11.14 1.42 16.61
C VAL A 50 10.95 2.92 16.42
N PRO A 51 12.02 3.74 16.47
CA PRO A 51 11.95 5.17 16.15
C PRO A 51 11.60 5.36 14.66
N VAL A 52 10.71 6.30 14.35
CA VAL A 52 10.26 6.53 12.98
C VAL A 52 10.60 7.94 12.52
N ILE A 53 11.20 8.04 11.34
CA ILE A 53 11.44 9.26 10.58
C ILE A 53 10.46 9.26 9.40
N ALA A 54 9.56 10.24 9.33
CA ALA A 54 8.61 10.36 8.22
C ALA A 54 9.13 11.35 7.18
N ILE A 55 9.24 10.92 5.92
CA ILE A 55 9.68 11.80 4.82
C ILE A 55 8.62 11.89 3.73
N ASP A 56 8.44 13.10 3.18
CA ASP A 56 7.49 13.37 2.11
C ASP A 56 7.96 14.54 1.25
N ARG A 57 7.32 14.70 0.08
CA ARG A 57 7.52 15.87 -0.81
C ARG A 57 6.88 17.15 -0.25
N THR A 58 5.81 17.00 0.56
CA THR A 58 5.08 18.10 1.20
C THR A 58 4.83 17.82 2.68
N GLY A 59 4.46 18.83 3.45
CA GLY A 59 4.05 18.70 4.86
C GLY A 59 2.55 18.41 5.04
N GLU A 60 1.83 18.03 3.98
CA GLU A 60 0.37 17.86 4.02
C GLU A 60 -0.07 16.45 4.46
N GLY A 61 0.85 15.50 4.47
CA GLY A 61 0.61 14.16 4.97
C GLY A 61 0.18 14.13 6.44
N VAL A 62 -0.50 13.06 6.85
CA VAL A 62 -1.02 12.91 8.22
C VAL A 62 -0.01 12.28 9.18
N ALA A 63 0.90 11.44 8.69
CA ALA A 63 1.87 10.74 9.51
C ALA A 63 2.83 11.64 10.30
N PRO A 64 3.32 12.79 9.78
CA PRO A 64 4.18 13.70 10.51
C PRO A 64 3.60 14.20 11.84
N TYR A 65 2.28 14.20 11.97
CA TYR A 65 1.57 14.70 13.14
C TYR A 65 1.22 13.61 14.15
N SER A 66 1.70 12.38 13.92
CA SER A 66 1.48 11.24 14.82
C SER A 66 2.52 11.19 15.93
N ASN A 67 2.09 10.77 17.11
CA ASN A 67 2.97 10.44 18.24
C ASN A 67 3.91 9.26 17.94
N ALA A 68 3.64 8.50 16.87
CA ALA A 68 4.48 7.40 16.40
C ALA A 68 5.72 7.89 15.61
N VAL A 69 5.75 9.18 15.21
CA VAL A 69 6.84 9.75 14.41
C VAL A 69 7.75 10.59 15.29
N SER A 70 9.04 10.32 15.25
CA SER A 70 10.06 11.02 16.04
C SER A 70 10.54 12.32 15.37
N VAL A 71 10.69 12.29 14.04
CA VAL A 71 11.12 13.43 13.21
C VAL A 71 10.42 13.32 11.86
N ALA A 72 10.05 14.47 11.28
CA ALA A 72 9.47 14.48 9.93
C ALA A 72 10.07 15.61 9.08
N GLY A 73 10.21 15.37 7.77
CA GLY A 73 10.72 16.41 6.90
C GLY A 73 10.62 16.12 5.41
N ARG A 74 10.94 17.16 4.65
CA ARG A 74 10.85 17.18 3.19
C ARG A 74 12.06 16.52 2.54
N VAL A 75 11.78 15.77 1.48
CA VAL A 75 12.76 15.27 0.53
C VAL A 75 12.29 15.54 -0.90
N ARG A 76 13.18 15.42 -1.88
CA ARG A 76 12.81 15.48 -3.29
C ARG A 76 11.93 14.29 -3.67
N TYR A 77 11.03 14.53 -4.60
CA TYR A 77 10.10 13.50 -5.05
C TYR A 77 10.74 12.64 -6.14
N PRO A 78 10.71 11.29 -6.03
CA PRO A 78 11.44 10.41 -6.94
C PRO A 78 10.97 10.45 -8.39
N LEU A 79 9.74 10.91 -8.70
CA LEU A 79 9.30 11.09 -10.08
C LEU A 79 9.85 12.37 -10.71
N ASP A 80 10.11 13.42 -9.92
CA ASP A 80 10.59 14.70 -10.40
C ASP A 80 12.13 14.73 -10.48
N ASP A 81 12.80 14.23 -9.42
CA ASP A 81 14.26 14.22 -9.29
C ASP A 81 14.74 12.97 -8.55
N ARG A 82 14.91 11.88 -9.29
CA ARG A 82 15.30 10.58 -8.74
C ARG A 82 16.69 10.59 -8.08
N GLU A 83 17.67 11.19 -8.76
CA GLU A 83 19.03 11.27 -8.21
C GLU A 83 19.09 12.21 -7.00
N GLY A 84 18.31 13.26 -7.04
CA GLY A 84 18.15 14.12 -5.89
C GLY A 84 17.46 13.44 -4.71
N PHE A 85 16.44 12.64 -4.95
CA PHE A 85 15.81 11.81 -3.92
C PHE A 85 16.82 10.82 -3.30
N ARG A 86 17.59 10.12 -4.14
CA ARG A 86 18.68 9.27 -3.68
C ARG A 86 19.63 10.02 -2.76
N ALA A 87 20.13 11.18 -3.20
CA ALA A 87 21.05 11.99 -2.42
C ALA A 87 20.45 12.48 -1.08
N ASP A 88 19.14 12.74 -1.04
CA ASP A 88 18.45 13.12 0.20
C ASP A 88 18.39 11.94 1.18
N VAL A 89 18.08 10.73 0.70
CA VAL A 89 18.04 9.52 1.52
C VAL A 89 19.44 9.17 2.06
N GLU A 90 20.47 9.28 1.23
CA GLU A 90 21.86 9.08 1.63
C GLU A 90 22.30 10.11 2.69
N ALA A 91 21.94 11.39 2.52
CA ALA A 91 22.25 12.44 3.50
C ALA A 91 21.55 12.19 4.85
N ILE A 92 20.29 11.67 4.84
CA ILE A 92 19.61 11.25 6.06
C ILE A 92 20.38 10.10 6.72
N ALA A 93 20.77 9.07 5.95
CA ALA A 93 21.52 7.95 6.49
C ALA A 93 22.87 8.38 7.11
N ASP A 94 23.58 9.29 6.43
CA ASP A 94 24.88 9.82 6.91
C ASP A 94 24.74 10.65 8.20
N SER A 95 23.55 11.19 8.48
CA SER A 95 23.29 11.95 9.73
C SER A 95 22.95 11.08 10.94
N LEU A 96 22.87 9.76 10.76
CA LEU A 96 22.46 8.79 11.78
C LEU A 96 23.64 7.93 12.22
N ASP A 97 23.66 7.54 13.50
CA ASP A 97 24.68 6.65 14.08
C ASP A 97 24.51 5.17 13.67
N SER A 98 23.36 4.82 13.09
CA SER A 98 23.02 3.44 12.70
C SER A 98 22.28 3.43 11.35
N ARG A 99 22.43 2.33 10.61
CA ARG A 99 21.83 2.14 9.30
C ARG A 99 20.30 2.06 9.38
N PRO A 100 19.54 3.04 8.85
CA PRO A 100 18.09 3.03 8.92
C PRO A 100 17.47 2.01 7.95
N VAL A 101 16.24 1.57 8.28
CA VAL A 101 15.43 0.69 7.42
C VAL A 101 14.37 1.53 6.71
N VAL A 102 14.27 1.44 5.38
CA VAL A 102 13.39 2.32 4.58
C VAL A 102 12.15 1.59 4.11
N PHE A 103 10.97 2.16 4.39
CA PHE A 103 9.66 1.65 3.98
C PHE A 103 9.00 2.58 2.96
N PRO A 104 8.95 2.19 1.66
CA PRO A 104 8.19 2.94 0.66
C PRO A 104 6.70 2.68 0.82
N CYS A 105 5.89 3.72 0.90
CA CYS A 105 4.45 3.59 1.09
C CYS A 105 3.62 3.97 -0.15
N MET A 106 4.25 4.05 -1.31
CA MET A 106 3.64 4.21 -2.65
C MET A 106 4.58 3.65 -3.72
N ASP A 107 4.04 3.31 -4.90
CA ASP A 107 4.75 2.64 -5.97
C ASP A 107 5.95 3.45 -6.49
N GLU A 108 5.80 4.76 -6.67
CA GLU A 108 6.85 5.64 -7.15
C GLU A 108 8.04 5.76 -6.18
N TRP A 109 7.76 5.67 -4.87
CA TRP A 109 8.81 5.64 -3.84
C TRP A 109 9.54 4.30 -3.83
N ALA A 110 8.79 3.19 -3.96
CA ALA A 110 9.37 1.85 -4.05
C ALA A 110 10.26 1.70 -5.29
N LEU A 111 9.77 2.10 -6.46
CA LEU A 111 10.54 2.11 -7.70
C LEU A 111 11.74 3.04 -7.65
N GLY A 112 11.59 4.23 -7.04
CA GLY A 112 12.68 5.17 -6.84
C GLY A 112 13.83 4.57 -6.02
N LEU A 113 13.51 3.96 -4.88
CA LEU A 113 14.47 3.28 -4.00
C LEU A 113 15.08 2.05 -4.68
N ALA A 114 14.28 1.19 -5.30
CA ALA A 114 14.75 -0.01 -5.98
C ALA A 114 15.73 0.32 -7.13
N ARG A 115 15.47 1.39 -7.89
CA ARG A 115 16.33 1.81 -9.02
C ARG A 115 17.62 2.51 -8.59
N THR A 116 17.60 3.21 -7.47
CA THR A 116 18.77 4.03 -7.06
C THR A 116 19.61 3.37 -5.99
N GLU A 117 19.06 2.40 -5.27
CA GLU A 117 19.73 1.65 -4.20
C GLU A 117 20.59 2.58 -3.31
N PRO A 118 19.97 3.55 -2.58
CA PRO A 118 20.72 4.55 -1.82
C PRO A 118 21.70 3.91 -0.84
N ALA A 119 22.92 4.41 -0.78
CA ALA A 119 23.93 3.91 0.14
C ALA A 119 23.54 4.21 1.62
N GLY A 120 24.03 3.41 2.54
CA GLY A 120 23.86 3.65 3.99
C GLY A 120 22.50 3.27 4.56
N VAL A 121 21.55 2.76 3.76
CA VAL A 121 20.23 2.31 4.20
C VAL A 121 20.02 0.81 4.01
N SER A 122 19.05 0.23 4.73
CA SER A 122 18.54 -1.12 4.49
C SER A 122 17.20 -1.02 3.78
N LEU A 123 17.06 -1.72 2.64
CA LEU A 123 15.83 -1.83 1.88
C LEU A 123 15.25 -3.24 2.11
N PRO A 124 14.14 -3.39 2.89
CA PRO A 124 13.57 -4.70 3.21
C PRO A 124 12.64 -5.20 2.10
N PHE A 125 13.15 -5.18 0.86
CA PHE A 125 12.44 -5.66 -0.33
C PHE A 125 13.43 -5.99 -1.45
N ALA A 126 12.96 -6.75 -2.44
CA ALA A 126 13.76 -7.23 -3.56
C ALA A 126 14.34 -6.08 -4.42
N GLY A 127 15.42 -6.36 -5.14
CA GLY A 127 16.03 -5.42 -6.09
C GLY A 127 15.12 -5.07 -7.27
N PHE A 128 15.54 -4.04 -8.04
CA PHE A 128 14.72 -3.44 -9.09
C PHE A 128 14.19 -4.44 -10.10
N ASP A 129 15.01 -5.33 -10.65
CA ASP A 129 14.59 -6.26 -11.71
C ASP A 129 13.45 -7.19 -11.24
N VAL A 130 13.48 -7.62 -9.98
CA VAL A 130 12.43 -8.44 -9.37
C VAL A 130 11.16 -7.62 -9.13
N VAL A 131 11.29 -6.44 -8.52
CA VAL A 131 10.17 -5.52 -8.29
C VAL A 131 9.47 -5.15 -9.59
N ASP A 132 10.23 -4.79 -10.63
CA ASP A 132 9.72 -4.42 -11.96
C ASP A 132 8.98 -5.61 -12.61
N SER A 133 9.53 -6.82 -12.51
CA SER A 133 8.91 -8.04 -13.07
C SER A 133 7.58 -8.42 -12.40
N VAL A 134 7.39 -8.06 -11.13
CA VAL A 134 6.14 -8.28 -10.38
C VAL A 134 5.12 -7.20 -10.71
N LEU A 135 5.56 -5.94 -10.87
CA LEU A 135 4.68 -4.83 -11.20
C LEU A 135 4.25 -4.80 -12.66
N ASP A 136 5.08 -5.33 -13.58
CA ASP A 136 4.74 -5.44 -15.00
C ASP A 136 3.64 -6.48 -15.21
N LYS A 137 2.48 -6.02 -15.70
CA LYS A 137 1.28 -6.86 -15.83
C LYS A 137 1.46 -8.03 -16.80
N ALA A 138 2.25 -7.87 -17.87
CA ALA A 138 2.49 -8.96 -18.80
C ALA A 138 3.31 -10.06 -18.12
N SER A 139 4.42 -9.70 -17.50
CA SER A 139 5.28 -10.62 -16.74
C SER A 139 4.53 -11.30 -15.60
N LEU A 140 3.67 -10.55 -14.88
CA LEU A 140 2.84 -11.05 -13.79
C LEU A 140 1.86 -12.11 -14.31
N TYR A 141 1.13 -11.82 -15.40
CA TYR A 141 0.11 -12.72 -15.92
C TYR A 141 0.70 -13.96 -16.62
N GLU A 142 1.81 -13.83 -17.36
CA GLU A 142 2.55 -14.97 -17.90
C GLU A 142 3.03 -15.92 -16.78
N ARG A 143 3.50 -15.34 -15.66
CA ARG A 143 3.90 -16.11 -14.48
C ARG A 143 2.71 -16.80 -13.84
N ALA A 144 1.61 -16.10 -13.64
CA ALA A 144 0.38 -16.65 -13.07
C ALA A 144 -0.17 -17.80 -13.92
N GLU A 145 -0.19 -17.66 -15.26
CA GLU A 145 -0.60 -18.72 -16.19
C GLU A 145 0.26 -20.00 -16.05
N ARG A 146 1.59 -19.84 -15.96
CA ARG A 146 2.50 -21.01 -15.75
C ARG A 146 2.27 -21.72 -14.42
N LEU A 147 1.71 -21.02 -13.43
CA LEU A 147 1.42 -21.53 -12.09
C LEU A 147 -0.04 -21.92 -11.89
N ASP A 148 -0.84 -21.98 -12.97
CA ASP A 148 -2.27 -22.26 -12.94
C ASP A 148 -3.05 -21.29 -11.99
N VAL A 149 -2.58 -20.03 -11.86
CA VAL A 149 -3.28 -18.98 -11.14
C VAL A 149 -4.10 -18.15 -12.13
N PRO A 150 -5.45 -18.16 -12.02
CA PRO A 150 -6.31 -17.45 -12.97
C PRO A 150 -6.06 -15.94 -12.97
N THR A 151 -6.03 -15.36 -14.18
CA THR A 151 -5.91 -13.92 -14.43
C THR A 151 -7.02 -13.46 -15.40
N PRO A 152 -7.38 -12.17 -15.43
CA PRO A 152 -8.27 -11.65 -16.45
C PRO A 152 -7.56 -11.61 -17.81
N GLU A 153 -8.29 -11.87 -18.88
CA GLU A 153 -7.78 -11.70 -20.23
C GLU A 153 -7.35 -10.24 -20.45
N THR A 154 -6.12 -10.05 -20.90
CA THR A 154 -5.50 -8.71 -20.93
C THR A 154 -4.63 -8.54 -22.17
N TYR A 155 -4.75 -7.39 -22.82
CA TYR A 155 -4.00 -7.00 -24.02
C TYR A 155 -3.23 -5.72 -23.78
N ARG A 156 -1.93 -5.71 -24.10
CA ARG A 156 -1.10 -4.52 -24.11
C ARG A 156 -1.32 -3.77 -25.41
N LEU A 157 -1.86 -2.55 -25.36
CA LEU A 157 -2.26 -1.80 -26.56
C LEU A 157 -1.08 -1.23 -27.35
N THR A 158 0.12 -1.29 -26.83
CA THR A 158 1.37 -1.03 -27.58
C THR A 158 1.79 -2.22 -28.46
N GLU A 159 1.27 -3.43 -28.19
CA GLU A 159 1.63 -4.67 -28.87
C GLU A 159 0.45 -5.25 -29.67
N THR A 160 -0.79 -4.96 -29.27
CA THR A 160 -2.03 -5.45 -29.85
C THR A 160 -2.86 -4.28 -30.39
N ALA A 161 -3.36 -4.40 -31.62
CA ALA A 161 -4.23 -3.39 -32.17
C ALA A 161 -5.52 -3.24 -31.34
N ILE A 162 -6.01 -2.02 -31.18
CA ILE A 162 -7.22 -1.72 -30.40
C ILE A 162 -8.43 -2.52 -30.93
N ASP A 163 -8.53 -2.70 -32.25
CA ASP A 163 -9.60 -3.47 -32.89
C ASP A 163 -9.60 -4.94 -32.44
N ASP A 164 -8.43 -5.56 -32.44
CA ASP A 164 -8.26 -6.97 -32.07
C ASP A 164 -8.58 -7.19 -30.58
N ALA A 165 -8.09 -6.29 -29.72
CA ALA A 165 -8.39 -6.33 -28.28
C ALA A 165 -9.88 -6.15 -27.99
N ALA A 166 -10.54 -5.18 -28.68
CA ALA A 166 -11.96 -4.93 -28.51
C ALA A 166 -12.83 -6.08 -29.05
N GLU A 167 -12.43 -6.74 -30.14
CA GLU A 167 -13.13 -7.92 -30.68
C GLU A 167 -13.01 -9.12 -29.72
N ALA A 168 -11.83 -9.35 -29.14
CA ALA A 168 -11.59 -10.45 -28.24
C ALA A 168 -12.32 -10.28 -26.89
N LEU A 169 -12.20 -9.11 -26.26
CA LEU A 169 -12.74 -8.84 -24.91
C LEU A 169 -14.25 -8.54 -24.94
N GLY A 170 -14.74 -7.91 -26.00
CA GLY A 170 -16.10 -7.34 -26.03
C GLY A 170 -16.25 -6.12 -25.10
N PHE A 171 -17.49 -5.67 -24.92
CA PHE A 171 -17.83 -4.55 -24.04
C PHE A 171 -18.81 -4.98 -22.94
N PRO A 172 -18.68 -4.43 -21.72
CA PRO A 172 -17.67 -3.46 -21.29
C PRO A 172 -16.29 -4.08 -21.12
N LEU A 173 -15.23 -3.29 -21.29
CA LEU A 173 -13.87 -3.65 -20.96
C LEU A 173 -13.21 -2.60 -20.04
N ILE A 174 -12.09 -2.96 -19.42
CA ILE A 174 -11.34 -2.09 -18.55
C ILE A 174 -10.09 -1.57 -19.27
N VAL A 175 -9.88 -0.26 -19.25
CA VAL A 175 -8.62 0.37 -19.64
C VAL A 175 -7.88 0.77 -18.39
N LYS A 176 -6.68 0.25 -18.20
CA LYS A 176 -5.84 0.57 -17.02
C LYS A 176 -4.39 0.83 -17.44
N PRO A 177 -3.67 1.71 -16.72
CA PRO A 177 -2.28 2.01 -17.03
C PRO A 177 -1.34 0.89 -16.58
N VAL A 178 -0.18 0.84 -17.21
CA VAL A 178 0.97 0.08 -16.69
C VAL A 178 1.48 0.74 -15.40
N LEU A 179 1.56 2.09 -15.36
CA LEU A 179 1.97 2.86 -14.18
C LEU A 179 0.83 3.78 -13.71
N LYS A 180 0.33 3.57 -12.50
CA LYS A 180 -0.92 4.18 -11.98
C LYS A 180 -0.86 5.71 -11.86
N ARG A 181 0.22 6.28 -11.30
CA ARG A 181 0.26 7.67 -10.85
C ARG A 181 -0.08 8.70 -11.92
N ARG A 182 0.58 8.64 -13.09
CA ARG A 182 0.33 9.57 -14.19
C ARG A 182 -1.10 9.47 -14.73
N PHE A 183 -1.64 8.27 -14.75
CA PHE A 183 -3.01 8.03 -15.19
C PHE A 183 -4.03 8.65 -14.22
N GLU A 184 -3.81 8.49 -12.91
CA GLU A 184 -4.66 9.11 -11.88
C GLU A 184 -4.64 10.65 -11.97
N GLU A 185 -3.47 11.25 -12.24
CA GLU A 185 -3.35 12.70 -12.44
C GLU A 185 -4.09 13.18 -13.70
N GLN A 186 -4.11 12.37 -14.77
CA GLN A 186 -4.78 12.70 -16.03
C GLN A 186 -6.29 12.45 -15.98
N PHE A 187 -6.72 11.31 -15.44
CA PHE A 187 -8.11 10.84 -15.51
C PHE A 187 -8.88 10.96 -14.19
N GLY A 188 -8.22 11.27 -13.08
CA GLY A 188 -8.83 11.31 -11.74
C GLY A 188 -9.25 9.95 -11.19
N THR A 189 -8.82 8.86 -11.84
CA THR A 189 -9.14 7.47 -11.49
C THR A 189 -7.97 6.57 -11.88
N ASN A 190 -7.87 5.39 -11.25
CA ASN A 190 -6.84 4.40 -11.54
C ASN A 190 -7.17 3.45 -12.69
N LEU A 191 -8.37 3.52 -13.24
CA LEU A 191 -8.82 2.79 -14.41
C LEU A 191 -10.07 3.43 -15.02
N VAL A 192 -10.36 3.13 -16.29
CA VAL A 192 -11.58 3.51 -16.98
C VAL A 192 -12.32 2.27 -17.45
N ARG A 193 -13.63 2.19 -17.18
CA ARG A 193 -14.49 1.17 -17.75
C ARG A 193 -15.10 1.73 -19.04
N ALA A 194 -14.72 1.17 -20.17
CA ALA A 194 -15.26 1.52 -21.47
C ALA A 194 -16.49 0.65 -21.78
N GLU A 195 -17.64 1.28 -21.89
CA GLU A 195 -18.92 0.62 -22.24
C GLU A 195 -19.09 0.49 -23.74
N THR A 196 -18.39 1.35 -24.53
CA THR A 196 -18.50 1.39 -25.98
C THR A 196 -17.13 1.56 -26.63
N ARG A 197 -17.09 1.30 -27.96
CA ARG A 197 -15.89 1.51 -28.77
C ARG A 197 -15.43 2.97 -28.74
N GLU A 198 -16.33 3.91 -28.80
CA GLU A 198 -16.00 5.34 -28.78
C GLU A 198 -15.31 5.72 -27.47
N GLN A 199 -15.79 5.21 -26.33
CA GLN A 199 -15.15 5.46 -25.03
C GLN A 199 -13.76 4.85 -24.95
N LEU A 200 -13.56 3.66 -25.52
CA LEU A 200 -12.24 3.03 -25.60
C LEU A 200 -11.28 3.91 -26.42
N ASP A 201 -11.69 4.32 -27.63
CA ASP A 201 -10.87 5.14 -28.53
C ASP A 201 -10.50 6.48 -27.88
N GLU A 202 -11.46 7.16 -27.24
CA GLU A 202 -11.23 8.42 -26.51
C GLU A 202 -10.25 8.25 -25.35
N THR A 203 -10.38 7.16 -24.58
CA THR A 203 -9.51 6.89 -23.44
C THR A 203 -8.08 6.57 -23.88
N VAL A 204 -7.93 5.75 -24.91
CA VAL A 204 -6.60 5.40 -25.44
C VAL A 204 -5.92 6.62 -26.07
N ALA A 205 -6.64 7.41 -26.87
CA ALA A 205 -6.09 8.64 -27.46
C ALA A 205 -5.64 9.64 -26.37
N ALA A 206 -6.42 9.82 -25.30
CA ALA A 206 -6.04 10.69 -24.18
C ALA A 206 -4.82 10.16 -23.40
N ALA A 207 -4.68 8.83 -23.29
CA ALA A 207 -3.51 8.21 -22.67
C ALA A 207 -2.25 8.36 -23.54
N GLU A 208 -2.38 8.17 -24.88
CA GLU A 208 -1.29 8.40 -25.84
C GLU A 208 -0.82 9.85 -25.84
N ASP A 209 -1.74 10.82 -25.83
CA ASP A 209 -1.42 12.25 -25.75
C ASP A 209 -0.65 12.62 -24.46
N ALA A 210 -0.88 11.87 -23.39
CA ALA A 210 -0.20 12.05 -22.10
C ALA A 210 1.07 11.17 -21.94
N ASP A 211 1.48 10.42 -22.98
CA ASP A 211 2.60 9.46 -22.94
C ASP A 211 2.41 8.41 -21.83
N ILE A 212 1.19 7.88 -21.74
CA ILE A 212 0.79 6.84 -20.76
C ILE A 212 0.50 5.54 -21.50
N GLU A 213 1.26 4.49 -21.20
CA GLU A 213 1.00 3.15 -21.70
C GLU A 213 -0.20 2.52 -20.97
N VAL A 214 -1.14 1.95 -21.75
CA VAL A 214 -2.36 1.35 -21.22
C VAL A 214 -2.59 -0.07 -21.72
N LEU A 215 -3.36 -0.81 -20.93
CA LEU A 215 -3.82 -2.18 -21.18
C LEU A 215 -5.34 -2.15 -21.37
N ALA A 216 -5.85 -2.99 -22.29
CA ALA A 216 -7.26 -3.37 -22.34
C ALA A 216 -7.43 -4.71 -21.63
N GLN A 217 -8.37 -4.80 -20.71
CA GLN A 217 -8.60 -5.96 -19.88
C GLN A 217 -10.09 -6.31 -19.80
N GLU A 218 -10.36 -7.60 -19.69
CA GLU A 218 -11.69 -8.14 -19.43
C GLU A 218 -12.34 -7.48 -18.21
N ALA A 219 -13.58 -7.03 -18.35
CA ALA A 219 -14.37 -6.54 -17.24
C ALA A 219 -15.04 -7.70 -16.51
N ILE A 220 -14.50 -8.06 -15.34
CA ILE A 220 -15.11 -9.07 -14.48
C ILE A 220 -16.21 -8.40 -13.66
N PRO A 221 -17.48 -8.88 -13.73
CA PRO A 221 -18.54 -8.40 -12.85
C PRO A 221 -18.16 -8.62 -11.39
N LYS A 222 -18.39 -7.62 -10.55
CA LYS A 222 -18.11 -7.72 -9.12
C LYS A 222 -19.33 -7.43 -8.29
N SER A 223 -19.47 -8.16 -7.19
CA SER A 223 -20.44 -7.92 -6.13
C SER A 223 -19.74 -7.49 -4.85
N LYS A 224 -20.50 -7.03 -3.86
CA LYS A 224 -19.97 -6.63 -2.57
C LYS A 224 -19.26 -7.80 -1.88
N GLY A 225 -18.00 -7.63 -1.55
CA GLY A 225 -17.20 -8.63 -0.87
C GLY A 225 -16.49 -9.64 -1.77
N ASP A 226 -16.59 -9.52 -3.09
CA ASP A 226 -15.87 -10.41 -4.03
C ASP A 226 -14.38 -10.08 -4.11
N LEU A 227 -13.99 -8.87 -3.73
CA LEU A 227 -12.61 -8.43 -3.78
C LEU A 227 -11.89 -8.77 -2.47
N CYS A 228 -10.95 -9.70 -2.58
CA CYS A 228 -10.07 -10.13 -1.49
C CYS A 228 -8.62 -9.76 -1.80
N THR A 229 -7.84 -9.55 -0.76
CA THR A 229 -6.44 -9.17 -0.91
C THR A 229 -5.58 -9.96 0.07
N VAL A 230 -4.54 -10.59 -0.45
CA VAL A 230 -3.48 -11.22 0.34
C VAL A 230 -2.40 -10.21 0.58
N GLY A 231 -2.27 -9.74 1.83
CA GLY A 231 -1.10 -9.01 2.30
C GLY A 231 -0.05 -9.99 2.78
N SER A 232 1.20 -9.83 2.37
CA SER A 232 2.27 -10.70 2.81
C SER A 232 3.57 -9.94 3.05
N TYR A 233 4.40 -10.51 3.92
CA TYR A 233 5.83 -10.24 4.00
C TYR A 233 6.55 -11.55 3.73
N LEU A 234 7.39 -11.56 2.69
CA LEU A 234 8.25 -12.68 2.34
C LEU A 234 9.68 -12.33 2.74
N PRO A 235 10.31 -13.11 3.61
CA PRO A 235 11.73 -12.96 3.95
C PRO A 235 12.61 -13.15 2.72
N SER A 236 13.78 -12.53 2.70
CA SER A 236 14.78 -12.80 1.67
C SER A 236 15.27 -14.25 1.78
N SER A 237 15.37 -14.96 0.66
CA SER A 237 16.07 -16.24 0.62
C SER A 237 17.57 -15.96 0.80
N ALA A 238 18.07 -16.06 2.03
CA ALA A 238 19.50 -16.09 2.25
C ALA A 238 20.09 -17.36 1.61
N ASP A 239 21.30 -17.25 1.02
CA ASP A 239 22.03 -18.34 0.34
C ASP A 239 22.40 -19.56 1.24
N ASP A 240 21.80 -19.70 2.42
CA ASP A 240 22.00 -20.82 3.33
C ASP A 240 20.93 -21.91 3.09
N GLU A 241 21.21 -22.84 2.17
CA GLU A 241 20.39 -24.00 1.87
C GLU A 241 20.20 -25.01 3.05
N ASP A 242 20.79 -24.77 4.23
CA ASP A 242 20.92 -25.82 5.27
C ASP A 242 20.07 -25.61 6.54
N ASP A 243 19.37 -24.46 6.73
CA ASP A 243 18.56 -24.23 7.93
C ASP A 243 17.06 -24.11 7.68
N THR A 244 16.40 -25.26 7.51
CA THR A 244 14.94 -25.39 7.37
C THR A 244 14.19 -25.30 8.71
N SER A 245 14.86 -25.02 9.81
CA SER A 245 14.29 -25.05 11.17
C SER A 245 13.93 -23.67 11.73
N ASP A 246 14.30 -22.56 11.06
CA ASP A 246 14.09 -21.20 11.55
C ASP A 246 12.69 -20.68 11.20
N LYS A 247 11.80 -20.68 12.19
CA LYS A 247 10.43 -20.11 12.07
C LYS A 247 10.40 -18.60 11.80
N SER A 248 11.50 -17.87 12.03
CA SER A 248 11.60 -16.43 11.73
C SER A 248 11.59 -16.15 10.22
N ARG A 249 11.80 -17.18 9.39
CA ARG A 249 11.79 -17.14 7.92
C ARG A 249 10.45 -17.55 7.29
N GLU A 250 9.43 -17.84 8.09
CA GLU A 250 8.11 -18.13 7.54
C GLU A 250 7.44 -16.83 7.05
N PRO A 251 6.76 -16.84 5.88
CA PRO A 251 6.01 -15.68 5.40
C PRO A 251 4.94 -15.25 6.41
N VAL A 252 4.86 -13.96 6.69
CA VAL A 252 3.75 -13.39 7.47
C VAL A 252 2.65 -13.01 6.51
N THR A 253 1.45 -13.57 6.66
CA THR A 253 0.34 -13.38 5.73
C THR A 253 -0.94 -12.97 6.43
N PHE A 254 -1.76 -12.17 5.72
CA PHE A 254 -3.10 -11.79 6.13
C PHE A 254 -4.00 -11.66 4.91
N VAL A 255 -5.26 -12.07 5.03
CA VAL A 255 -6.24 -11.89 3.94
C VAL A 255 -7.35 -10.97 4.40
N GLY A 256 -7.53 -9.87 3.65
CA GLY A 256 -8.59 -8.91 3.84
C GLY A 256 -9.68 -9.05 2.78
N LYS A 257 -10.95 -8.93 3.20
CA LYS A 257 -12.12 -8.89 2.34
C LYS A 257 -12.67 -7.47 2.29
N ARG A 258 -12.66 -6.85 1.11
CA ARG A 258 -13.11 -5.46 0.95
C ARG A 258 -14.62 -5.38 1.01
N ARG A 259 -15.15 -4.56 1.93
CA ARG A 259 -16.59 -4.37 2.15
C ARG A 259 -17.11 -3.11 1.49
N ALA A 260 -16.30 -2.04 1.47
CA ALA A 260 -16.67 -0.79 0.85
C ALA A 260 -15.45 -0.09 0.22
N ILE A 261 -15.72 0.59 -0.90
CA ILE A 261 -14.76 1.42 -1.64
C ILE A 261 -15.37 2.80 -1.87
N TYR A 262 -14.54 3.82 -1.98
CA TYR A 262 -14.97 5.19 -2.29
C TYR A 262 -13.99 5.87 -3.26
N PRO A 263 -14.47 6.52 -4.34
CA PRO A 263 -15.85 6.49 -4.85
C PRO A 263 -16.33 5.08 -5.18
N PRO A 264 -17.67 4.83 -5.27
CA PRO A 264 -18.21 3.54 -5.71
C PRO A 264 -17.63 3.08 -7.05
N GLU A 265 -17.65 1.78 -7.30
CA GLU A 265 -17.16 1.09 -8.51
C GLU A 265 -15.64 0.97 -8.59
N PHE A 266 -14.87 2.07 -8.66
CA PHE A 266 -13.43 2.07 -8.94
C PHE A 266 -12.60 2.86 -7.91
N GLY A 267 -13.20 3.23 -6.79
CA GLY A 267 -12.51 3.91 -5.70
C GLY A 267 -11.59 3.00 -4.90
N THR A 268 -10.95 3.59 -3.90
CA THR A 268 -10.06 2.89 -2.99
C THR A 268 -10.83 2.33 -1.78
N THR A 269 -10.29 1.31 -1.13
CA THR A 269 -10.89 0.70 0.05
C THR A 269 -11.14 1.71 1.17
N CYS A 270 -12.36 1.74 1.71
CA CYS A 270 -12.72 2.52 2.90
C CYS A 270 -13.24 1.67 4.06
N LEU A 271 -13.64 0.42 3.79
CA LEU A 271 -13.96 -0.58 4.82
C LEU A 271 -13.46 -1.95 4.38
N VAL A 272 -12.74 -2.63 5.24
CA VAL A 272 -12.22 -3.98 5.03
C VAL A 272 -12.29 -4.78 6.33
N GLU A 273 -12.55 -6.06 6.21
CA GLU A 273 -12.56 -7.02 7.32
C GLU A 273 -11.60 -8.17 7.05
N ARG A 274 -11.20 -8.91 8.06
CA ARG A 274 -10.48 -10.18 7.89
C ARG A 274 -11.35 -11.15 7.07
N ALA A 275 -10.77 -11.76 6.04
CA ALA A 275 -11.44 -12.84 5.31
C ALA A 275 -11.51 -14.12 6.15
N ASP A 276 -12.49 -14.97 5.86
CA ASP A 276 -12.61 -16.28 6.49
C ASP A 276 -11.45 -17.23 6.10
N ASP A 277 -11.30 -18.32 6.86
CA ASP A 277 -10.19 -19.25 6.68
C ASP A 277 -10.27 -20.00 5.36
N VAL A 278 -11.46 -20.25 4.80
CA VAL A 278 -11.63 -20.91 3.48
C VAL A 278 -11.05 -20.05 2.37
N VAL A 279 -11.34 -18.75 2.37
CA VAL A 279 -10.77 -17.80 1.41
C VAL A 279 -9.26 -17.70 1.60
N ARG A 280 -8.79 -17.62 2.84
CA ARG A 280 -7.37 -17.56 3.16
C ARG A 280 -6.62 -18.79 2.63
N GLU A 281 -7.12 -20.00 2.89
CA GLU A 281 -6.52 -21.26 2.44
C GLU A 281 -6.47 -21.38 0.90
N SER A 282 -7.42 -20.76 0.21
CA SER A 282 -7.45 -20.71 -1.25
C SER A 282 -6.46 -19.71 -1.83
N LEU A 283 -6.34 -18.49 -1.25
CA LEU A 283 -5.64 -17.39 -1.89
C LEU A 283 -4.17 -17.28 -1.48
N VAL A 284 -3.82 -17.59 -0.22
CA VAL A 284 -2.44 -17.44 0.26
C VAL A 284 -1.46 -18.27 -0.55
N PRO A 285 -1.68 -19.58 -0.83
CA PRO A 285 -0.74 -20.36 -1.65
C PRO A 285 -0.53 -19.74 -3.03
N ARG A 286 -1.60 -19.31 -3.72
CA ARG A 286 -1.54 -18.71 -5.06
C ARG A 286 -0.69 -17.43 -5.08
N ALA A 287 -0.88 -16.56 -4.09
CA ALA A 287 -0.11 -15.33 -3.98
C ALA A 287 1.37 -15.61 -3.70
N LEU A 288 1.66 -16.54 -2.77
CA LEU A 288 3.03 -16.91 -2.43
C LEU A 288 3.76 -17.63 -3.56
N ASP A 289 3.07 -18.48 -4.34
CA ASP A 289 3.64 -19.17 -5.50
C ASP A 289 4.07 -18.14 -6.57
N VAL A 290 3.21 -17.16 -6.89
CA VAL A 290 3.52 -16.12 -7.87
C VAL A 290 4.69 -15.24 -7.42
N LEU A 291 4.72 -14.84 -6.14
CA LEU A 291 5.79 -14.02 -5.57
C LEU A 291 7.11 -14.82 -5.45
N GLY A 292 7.02 -16.08 -5.02
CA GLY A 292 8.18 -16.98 -4.89
C GLY A 292 8.83 -17.31 -6.25
N ASP A 293 8.03 -17.57 -7.30
CA ASP A 293 8.54 -17.77 -8.67
C ASP A 293 9.23 -16.52 -9.23
N ALA A 294 8.80 -15.34 -8.80
CA ALA A 294 9.46 -14.08 -9.12
C ALA A 294 10.78 -13.86 -8.35
N GLY A 295 11.06 -14.67 -7.31
CA GLY A 295 12.14 -14.41 -6.37
C GLY A 295 11.91 -13.16 -5.52
N TYR A 296 10.63 -12.79 -5.29
CA TYR A 296 10.28 -11.59 -4.54
C TYR A 296 10.48 -11.80 -3.04
N SER A 297 11.09 -10.83 -2.41
CA SER A 297 11.13 -10.66 -0.95
C SER A 297 10.63 -9.26 -0.58
N GLY A 298 10.00 -9.11 0.59
CA GLY A 298 9.47 -7.84 1.07
C GLY A 298 7.97 -7.87 1.33
N ILE A 299 7.41 -6.69 1.60
CA ILE A 299 5.97 -6.49 1.82
C ILE A 299 5.26 -6.41 0.47
N SER A 300 4.17 -7.17 0.32
CA SER A 300 3.36 -7.15 -0.89
C SER A 300 1.86 -7.20 -0.59
N GLU A 301 1.07 -6.81 -1.60
CA GLU A 301 -0.38 -6.88 -1.63
C GLU A 301 -0.82 -7.51 -2.95
N ALA A 302 -1.38 -8.72 -2.93
CA ALA A 302 -1.94 -9.40 -4.10
C ALA A 302 -3.47 -9.31 -4.08
N GLU A 303 -4.06 -8.72 -5.12
CA GLU A 303 -5.50 -8.46 -5.24
C GLU A 303 -6.19 -9.56 -6.05
N PHE A 304 -7.22 -10.18 -5.48
CA PHE A 304 -8.03 -11.21 -6.11
C PHE A 304 -9.50 -10.80 -6.15
N LEU A 305 -10.14 -11.00 -7.32
CA LEU A 305 -11.56 -10.79 -7.50
C LEU A 305 -12.24 -12.13 -7.77
N TYR A 306 -13.32 -12.44 -7.05
CA TYR A 306 -14.13 -13.61 -7.33
C TYR A 306 -14.95 -13.38 -8.61
N ASP A 307 -14.79 -14.27 -9.59
CA ASP A 307 -15.59 -14.26 -10.83
C ASP A 307 -16.68 -15.34 -10.74
N ASP A 308 -17.93 -14.93 -10.57
CA ASP A 308 -19.08 -15.83 -10.50
C ASP A 308 -19.27 -16.69 -11.76
N ARG A 309 -18.77 -16.25 -12.92
CA ARG A 309 -18.85 -17.01 -14.18
C ARG A 309 -17.90 -18.20 -14.22
N ARG A 310 -16.73 -18.03 -13.57
CA ARG A 310 -15.68 -19.05 -13.45
C ARG A 310 -15.77 -19.83 -12.14
N GLU A 311 -16.56 -19.32 -11.18
CA GLU A 311 -16.66 -19.85 -9.81
C GLU A 311 -15.29 -19.90 -9.10
N GLU A 312 -14.41 -18.91 -9.38
CA GLU A 312 -13.07 -18.85 -8.83
C GLU A 312 -12.52 -17.44 -8.65
N TYR A 313 -11.46 -17.32 -7.85
CA TYR A 313 -10.73 -16.08 -7.67
C TYR A 313 -9.70 -15.85 -8.79
N VAL A 314 -9.68 -14.64 -9.33
CA VAL A 314 -8.81 -14.19 -10.42
C VAL A 314 -7.83 -13.15 -9.88
N LEU A 315 -6.54 -13.33 -10.11
CA LEU A 315 -5.49 -12.39 -9.70
C LEU A 315 -5.54 -11.14 -10.59
N LEU A 316 -5.82 -9.99 -9.98
CA LEU A 316 -5.92 -8.70 -10.68
C LEU A 316 -4.63 -7.91 -10.70
N ASP A 317 -3.89 -7.93 -9.59
CA ASP A 317 -2.75 -7.05 -9.36
C ASP A 317 -1.86 -7.55 -8.23
N VAL A 318 -0.58 -7.15 -8.27
CA VAL A 318 0.34 -7.26 -7.14
C VAL A 318 1.03 -5.91 -6.95
N ASN A 319 0.99 -5.39 -5.73
CA ASN A 319 1.76 -4.21 -5.31
C ASN A 319 2.93 -4.67 -4.43
N THR A 320 4.11 -4.11 -4.65
CA THR A 320 5.38 -4.51 -3.99
C THR A 320 5.75 -3.55 -2.85
N ARG A 321 4.76 -3.14 -2.06
CA ARG A 321 4.90 -2.16 -0.98
C ARG A 321 3.73 -2.23 0.02
N PRO A 322 3.82 -1.58 1.19
CA PRO A 322 2.69 -1.33 2.07
C PRO A 322 1.51 -0.65 1.36
N TRP A 323 0.29 -0.87 1.82
CA TRP A 323 -0.95 -0.38 1.21
C TRP A 323 -1.86 0.35 2.21
N LYS A 324 -2.88 1.04 1.71
CA LYS A 324 -3.75 1.97 2.47
C LYS A 324 -4.28 1.39 3.78
N TRP A 325 -4.71 0.14 3.78
CA TRP A 325 -5.30 -0.50 4.96
C TRP A 325 -4.39 -1.52 5.66
N ILE A 326 -3.06 -1.39 5.49
CA ILE A 326 -2.07 -2.24 6.19
C ILE A 326 -2.18 -2.16 7.72
N GLY A 327 -2.85 -1.14 8.24
CA GLY A 327 -3.21 -1.05 9.66
C GLY A 327 -4.11 -2.20 10.15
N LEU A 328 -4.89 -2.85 9.25
CA LEU A 328 -5.71 -4.00 9.61
C LEU A 328 -4.87 -5.22 10.00
N PRO A 329 -3.99 -5.77 9.13
CA PRO A 329 -3.14 -6.89 9.52
C PRO A 329 -2.32 -6.59 10.77
N ILE A 330 -1.77 -5.36 10.91
CA ILE A 330 -1.02 -4.96 12.11
C ILE A 330 -1.88 -5.13 13.37
N ALA A 331 -3.08 -4.58 13.39
CA ALA A 331 -3.98 -4.67 14.52
C ALA A 331 -4.50 -6.10 14.76
N ALA A 332 -4.64 -6.89 13.70
CA ALA A 332 -5.06 -8.28 13.78
C ALA A 332 -3.97 -9.23 14.28
N GLY A 333 -2.70 -8.79 14.39
CA GLY A 333 -1.59 -9.61 14.88
C GLY A 333 -0.51 -9.94 13.84
N ALA A 334 -0.74 -9.59 12.55
CA ALA A 334 0.26 -9.74 11.49
C ALA A 334 0.94 -8.39 11.22
N ASN A 335 1.92 -8.02 12.02
CA ASN A 335 2.65 -6.77 11.85
C ASN A 335 3.78 -6.93 10.81
N LEU A 336 3.41 -6.89 9.52
CA LEU A 336 4.34 -7.05 8.39
C LEU A 336 5.51 -6.04 8.42
N PRO A 337 5.29 -4.74 8.72
CA PRO A 337 6.40 -3.81 8.87
C PRO A 337 7.40 -4.21 9.99
N ALA A 338 6.91 -4.74 11.11
CA ALA A 338 7.77 -5.19 12.18
C ALA A 338 8.58 -6.44 11.78
N ALA A 339 7.98 -7.37 11.04
CA ALA A 339 8.68 -8.53 10.49
C ALA A 339 9.81 -8.11 9.53
N ALA A 340 9.50 -7.20 8.60
CA ALA A 340 10.48 -6.65 7.66
C ALA A 340 11.61 -5.88 8.36
N TYR A 341 11.28 -5.12 9.40
CA TYR A 341 12.27 -4.40 10.19
C TYR A 341 13.18 -5.37 10.98
N ALA A 342 12.61 -6.40 11.60
CA ALA A 342 13.34 -7.38 12.38
C ALA A 342 14.38 -8.09 11.49
N GLU A 343 13.99 -8.59 10.31
CA GLU A 343 14.93 -9.21 9.38
C GLU A 343 16.04 -8.22 8.95
N ALA A 344 15.67 -7.00 8.53
CA ALA A 344 16.61 -6.00 8.06
C ALA A 344 17.65 -5.57 9.13
N THR A 345 17.34 -5.78 10.42
CA THR A 345 18.21 -5.44 11.55
C THR A 345 18.82 -6.66 12.25
N GLY A 346 18.60 -7.87 11.71
CA GLY A 346 19.08 -9.12 12.29
C GLY A 346 18.39 -9.51 13.60
N GLY A 347 17.17 -9.02 13.82
CA GLY A 347 16.30 -9.37 14.94
C GLY A 347 15.34 -10.51 14.60
N GLU A 348 14.57 -10.93 15.60
CA GLU A 348 13.51 -11.93 15.46
C GLU A 348 12.13 -11.26 15.50
N TYR A 349 11.19 -11.78 14.73
CA TYR A 349 9.79 -11.39 14.78
C TYR A 349 8.92 -12.62 15.09
N GLU A 350 8.16 -12.56 16.18
CA GLU A 350 7.17 -13.57 16.53
C GLU A 350 5.77 -13.05 16.18
N PRO A 351 5.09 -13.64 15.17
CA PRO A 351 3.72 -13.23 14.83
C PRO A 351 2.75 -13.59 15.97
N GLU A 352 1.83 -12.69 16.28
CA GLU A 352 0.73 -12.96 17.19
C GLU A 352 -0.33 -13.84 16.49
N PRO A 353 -1.17 -14.57 17.25
CA PRO A 353 -2.35 -15.24 16.68
C PRO A 353 -3.27 -14.23 15.98
N ILE A 354 -3.65 -14.54 14.74
CA ILE A 354 -4.52 -13.66 13.94
C ILE A 354 -5.90 -13.58 14.57
N ARG A 355 -6.36 -12.36 14.82
CA ARG A 355 -7.67 -12.02 15.36
C ARG A 355 -8.60 -11.51 14.28
N ASP A 356 -9.91 -11.66 14.50
CA ASP A 356 -10.92 -10.99 13.70
C ASP A 356 -10.87 -9.49 13.96
N ALA A 357 -10.77 -8.73 12.89
CA ALA A 357 -10.74 -7.28 12.96
C ALA A 357 -11.28 -6.65 11.68
N ARG A 358 -11.71 -5.39 11.80
CA ARG A 358 -12.16 -4.54 10.70
C ARG A 358 -11.39 -3.23 10.72
N TRP A 359 -11.17 -2.68 9.56
CA TRP A 359 -10.51 -1.39 9.38
C TRP A 359 -11.43 -0.47 8.60
N VAL A 360 -11.52 0.79 9.04
CA VAL A 360 -12.36 1.81 8.40
C VAL A 360 -11.60 3.12 8.22
N TYR A 361 -11.68 3.68 7.01
CA TYR A 361 -11.31 5.06 6.75
C TYR A 361 -12.55 5.95 6.81
N LEU A 362 -12.75 6.57 7.96
CA LEU A 362 -13.98 7.29 8.29
C LEU A 362 -14.33 8.40 7.31
N ARG A 363 -13.34 9.12 6.76
CA ARG A 363 -13.58 10.20 5.79
C ARG A 363 -14.30 9.69 4.55
N ASP A 364 -13.74 8.64 3.93
CA ASP A 364 -14.29 8.08 2.69
C ASP A 364 -15.58 7.29 2.96
N TYR A 365 -15.62 6.56 4.08
CA TYR A 365 -16.81 5.79 4.47
C TYR A 365 -18.01 6.71 4.79
N ALA A 366 -17.79 7.83 5.49
CA ALA A 366 -18.84 8.80 5.73
C ALA A 366 -19.33 9.48 4.44
N ALA A 367 -18.39 9.79 3.51
CA ALA A 367 -18.75 10.33 2.20
C ALA A 367 -19.57 9.33 1.37
N LEU A 368 -19.22 8.04 1.43
CA LEU A 368 -19.97 6.95 0.80
C LEU A 368 -21.42 6.89 1.32
N LEU A 369 -21.59 6.85 2.65
CA LEU A 369 -22.93 6.79 3.29
C LEU A 369 -23.77 8.05 3.01
N ALA A 370 -23.15 9.23 2.94
CA ALA A 370 -23.86 10.49 2.71
C ALA A 370 -24.27 10.70 1.25
N GLY A 371 -23.51 10.16 0.29
CA GLY A 371 -23.67 10.42 -1.14
C GLY A 371 -24.30 9.28 -1.94
N HIS A 372 -24.43 8.09 -1.37
CA HIS A 372 -24.86 6.89 -2.09
C HIS A 372 -25.83 6.04 -1.26
N GLU A 373 -26.74 5.34 -1.96
CA GLU A 373 -27.65 4.37 -1.35
C GLU A 373 -26.92 3.05 -1.09
N VAL A 374 -26.13 2.99 -0.01
CA VAL A 374 -25.41 1.81 0.43
C VAL A 374 -25.84 1.42 1.83
N GLU A 375 -25.77 0.13 2.14
CA GLU A 375 -25.98 -0.35 3.50
C GLU A 375 -24.80 0.04 4.41
N ASP A 376 -25.10 0.41 5.65
CA ASP A 376 -24.08 0.65 6.68
C ASP A 376 -23.59 -0.70 7.24
N ASP A 377 -22.34 -1.04 6.94
CA ASP A 377 -21.69 -2.27 7.43
C ASP A 377 -21.07 -2.09 8.83
N LEU A 378 -21.00 -0.87 9.35
CA LEU A 378 -20.60 -0.62 10.73
C LEU A 378 -21.82 -0.78 11.64
N HIS A 379 -21.65 -1.56 12.70
CA HIS A 379 -22.71 -1.76 13.68
C HIS A 379 -22.89 -0.52 14.58
N ARG A 380 -24.04 -0.42 15.22
CA ARG A 380 -24.30 0.66 16.17
C ARG A 380 -23.20 0.79 17.24
N GLU A 381 -22.65 -0.32 17.69
CA GLU A 381 -21.59 -0.36 18.71
C GLU A 381 -20.28 0.20 18.18
N ASP A 382 -19.99 0.03 16.90
CA ASP A 382 -18.81 0.61 16.23
C ASP A 382 -18.91 2.13 16.23
N TRP A 383 -20.05 2.67 15.78
CA TRP A 383 -20.32 4.11 15.81
C TRP A 383 -20.26 4.69 17.22
N LEU A 384 -20.81 3.98 18.22
CA LEU A 384 -20.73 4.45 19.59
C LEU A 384 -19.28 4.51 20.09
N SER A 385 -18.45 3.51 19.81
CA SER A 385 -17.04 3.49 20.22
C SER A 385 -16.22 4.57 19.53
N ILE A 386 -16.48 4.84 18.24
CA ILE A 386 -15.82 5.93 17.50
C ILE A 386 -16.21 7.29 18.09
N LEU A 387 -17.51 7.53 18.30
CA LEU A 387 -18.02 8.83 18.77
C LEU A 387 -17.71 9.10 20.24
N SER A 388 -17.64 8.06 21.09
CA SER A 388 -17.24 8.22 22.49
C SER A 388 -15.74 8.36 22.70
N GLY A 389 -14.92 8.07 21.67
CA GLY A 389 -13.47 8.04 21.80
C GLY A 389 -12.92 6.77 22.46
N GLU A 390 -13.72 5.69 22.49
CA GLU A 390 -13.31 4.39 23.05
C GLU A 390 -12.75 3.44 21.98
N VAL A 391 -12.68 3.85 20.72
CA VAL A 391 -12.25 3.01 19.60
C VAL A 391 -10.85 2.43 19.80
N ASP A 392 -9.93 3.16 20.43
CA ASP A 392 -8.55 2.68 20.69
C ASP A 392 -8.49 1.55 21.74
N THR A 393 -9.59 1.32 22.46
CA THR A 393 -9.68 0.20 23.41
C THR A 393 -10.19 -1.09 22.76
N ARG A 394 -10.62 -1.03 21.50
CA ARG A 394 -11.11 -2.16 20.73
C ARG A 394 -9.99 -2.90 20.04
N THR A 395 -10.14 -4.20 19.91
CA THR A 395 -9.21 -5.07 19.17
C THR A 395 -9.80 -5.55 17.85
N ASP A 396 -11.10 -5.35 17.64
CA ASP A 396 -11.88 -5.81 16.49
C ASP A 396 -12.26 -4.69 15.50
N LEU A 397 -11.91 -3.43 15.82
CA LEU A 397 -12.15 -2.27 14.96
C LEU A 397 -10.97 -1.30 15.01
N VAL A 398 -10.43 -0.95 13.84
CA VAL A 398 -9.34 -0.01 13.66
C VAL A 398 -9.75 1.09 12.71
N THR A 399 -9.44 2.33 13.05
CA THR A 399 -9.63 3.47 12.16
C THR A 399 -8.32 3.86 11.48
N ALA A 400 -8.40 4.26 10.21
CA ALA A 400 -7.20 4.57 9.41
C ALA A 400 -6.38 5.72 9.99
N VAL A 401 -7.04 6.79 10.41
CA VAL A 401 -6.39 8.04 10.83
C VAL A 401 -6.83 8.46 12.24
N TYR A 402 -8.13 8.39 12.52
CA TYR A 402 -8.69 8.82 13.80
C TYR A 402 -8.25 7.89 14.92
N SER A 403 -7.64 8.47 15.95
CA SER A 403 -7.28 7.78 17.20
C SER A 403 -7.30 8.81 18.32
N PRO A 404 -8.14 8.62 19.34
CA PRO A 404 -8.17 9.48 20.52
C PRO A 404 -6.84 9.58 21.26
N ALA A 405 -6.04 8.50 21.25
CA ALA A 405 -4.69 8.49 21.85
C ALA A 405 -3.64 9.21 20.99
N ASP A 406 -3.92 9.42 19.70
CA ASP A 406 -3.03 10.06 18.72
C ASP A 406 -3.84 11.00 17.81
N PRO A 407 -4.32 12.16 18.32
CA PRO A 407 -5.27 13.01 17.61
C PRO A 407 -4.65 13.89 16.52
N GLY A 408 -3.32 14.03 16.49
CA GLY A 408 -2.61 14.90 15.53
C GLY A 408 -2.92 14.58 14.07
N PRO A 409 -2.85 13.30 13.61
CA PRO A 409 -3.19 12.90 12.25
C PRO A 409 -4.61 13.28 11.82
N ALA A 410 -5.59 13.07 12.69
CA ALA A 410 -6.99 13.44 12.42
C ALA A 410 -7.17 14.96 12.33
N SER A 411 -6.50 15.73 13.20
CA SER A 411 -6.51 17.20 13.13
C SER A 411 -5.89 17.69 11.82
N GLN A 412 -4.80 17.09 11.38
CA GLN A 412 -4.16 17.44 10.11
C GLN A 412 -5.06 17.09 8.91
N LEU A 413 -5.69 15.90 8.92
CA LEU A 413 -6.62 15.51 7.87
C LEU A 413 -7.76 16.54 7.72
N LEU A 414 -8.33 17.01 8.82
CA LEU A 414 -9.37 18.05 8.80
C LEU A 414 -8.85 19.37 8.22
N ARG A 415 -7.64 19.79 8.57
CA ARG A 415 -7.04 21.02 8.03
C ARG A 415 -6.85 20.93 6.52
N THR A 416 -6.33 19.80 6.03
CA THR A 416 -6.12 19.58 4.59
C THR A 416 -7.43 19.38 3.83
N GLU A 417 -8.47 18.82 4.45
CA GLU A 417 -9.79 18.63 3.82
C GLU A 417 -10.53 19.95 3.61
N PHE A 418 -10.40 20.89 4.53
CA PHE A 418 -11.09 22.21 4.48
C PHE A 418 -10.17 23.37 4.08
N GLY A 419 -8.89 23.10 3.80
CA GLY A 419 -7.92 24.09 3.31
C GLY A 419 -7.76 24.06 1.79
N ASP A 420 -7.00 25.01 1.26
CA ASP A 420 -6.55 24.96 -0.14
C ASP A 420 -5.50 23.84 -0.27
N ARG A 421 -5.79 22.83 -1.08
CA ARG A 421 -4.90 21.68 -1.29
C ARG A 421 -3.94 21.95 -2.43
N GLU A 422 -2.63 21.84 -2.17
CA GLU A 422 -1.60 21.76 -3.20
C GLU A 422 -1.39 20.31 -3.71
N TYR A 423 -1.86 19.32 -2.95
CA TYR A 423 -1.63 17.90 -3.23
C TYR A 423 -2.85 17.03 -2.92
N TYR A 424 -3.27 16.26 -3.89
CA TYR A 424 -4.31 15.26 -3.75
C TYR A 424 -3.69 13.86 -3.72
N CYS A 425 -3.78 13.16 -2.59
CA CYS A 425 -3.44 11.74 -2.51
C CYS A 425 -4.70 10.92 -2.80
N ALA A 426 -4.71 10.19 -3.89
CA ALA A 426 -5.77 9.23 -4.25
C ALA A 426 -5.55 7.85 -3.58
N CYS A 427 -4.74 7.78 -2.51
CA CYS A 427 -4.43 6.53 -1.83
C CYS A 427 -5.68 5.82 -1.33
#